data_3fa4bd03ce124029d1db3130c630b8ec
#
_entry.id   3fa4bd03ce124029d1db3130c630b8ec
#
_cell.length_a   1.000
_cell.length_b   1.000
_cell.length_c   1.000
_cell.angle_alpha   90.00
_cell.angle_beta   90.00
_cell.angle_gamma   90.00
#
_symmetry.space_group_name_H-M   'P 1'
#
loop_
_entity.id
_entity.type
_entity.pdbx_description
1 polymer ?
#
loop_
_entity_poly.entity_id
_entity_poly.type
_entity_poly.pdbx_seq_one_letter_code
_entity_poly.pdbx_strand_id
1 'polypeptide(L)'
;MNLGGYLTRSATFWPDREALVCGTARWTYRELEQESNRLASALLGRGLAPGTAVGTFAADSGELVVSEMALSKGGFVRVPVNARLGGDELAHILRDAAVRVLFVDPAHAETAAAAIARAGVDCALVDYTGSVAEALRYREVLAAGSGDAVAVDVDPDDPAVLNYTSGSTGKLKAAVQTHGNRLANMRKRLMSPSGATETDDRYLAPGPITHASGMMLLAVLARGAAVVILPAFDTEKFLRTVESERITTTFMVPTMLNMLLDHPVIAEVDLSTLRVVGIGGAPVSPQRLRDAVRVFGPVVIQGYGLGETTSGITVLTAEDVVRGIESDPELLMSCGRPVFDTEVRVVDDAGNALPTGEIGEIVARGPDCVREYWHEPELSAETFRDGWVHTGDVGYFRADGYLFIVDRKKDMIISGGFNIYCSEVEAALYEHPGVAEVCVVGVPDEQWGEAVKAVVVPRPGAAPTEQELIDHCAARLARMKKPRSVDFVAQLPVNRNGKIDRRLVREGYWTAAGRLVN
;
A
#
# COMPACT_ATOMS: atom_id res chain seq x y z
N MET A 1 12.01 -13.26 19.86
CA MET A 1 10.62 -12.78 20.22
C MET A 1 9.84 -12.66 18.93
N ASN A 2 8.72 -13.36 18.80
CA ASN A 2 7.88 -13.26 17.60
C ASN A 2 6.87 -12.10 17.68
N LEU A 3 6.25 -11.77 16.54
CA LEU A 3 5.33 -10.63 16.42
C LEU A 3 4.08 -10.79 17.30
N GLY A 4 3.60 -12.02 17.48
CA GLY A 4 2.42 -12.32 18.31
C GLY A 4 2.60 -12.01 19.80
N GLY A 5 3.84 -12.00 20.29
CA GLY A 5 4.16 -11.67 21.68
C GLY A 5 3.75 -10.26 22.10
N TYR A 6 3.60 -9.33 21.15
CA TYR A 6 3.13 -7.97 21.43
C TYR A 6 1.62 -7.94 21.74
N LEU A 7 0.82 -8.82 21.12
CA LEU A 7 -0.58 -9.00 21.49
C LEU A 7 -0.67 -9.60 22.90
N THR A 8 0.11 -10.66 23.20
CA THR A 8 0.15 -11.29 24.53
C THR A 8 0.50 -10.27 25.62
N ARG A 9 1.49 -9.41 25.37
CA ARG A 9 1.85 -8.31 26.28
C ARG A 9 0.67 -7.37 26.52
N SER A 10 -0.01 -6.93 25.46
CA SER A 10 -1.14 -6.02 25.58
C SER A 10 -2.33 -6.66 26.27
N ALA A 11 -2.61 -7.95 26.01
CA ALA A 11 -3.63 -8.70 26.71
C ALA A 11 -3.32 -8.88 28.21
N THR A 12 -2.06 -8.91 28.58
CA THR A 12 -1.65 -8.94 29.99
C THR A 12 -1.90 -7.59 30.68
N PHE A 13 -1.63 -6.47 29.99
CA PHE A 13 -1.75 -5.14 30.59
C PHE A 13 -3.17 -4.60 30.56
N TRP A 14 -3.92 -4.90 29.51
CA TRP A 14 -5.26 -4.35 29.27
C TRP A 14 -6.27 -5.44 28.84
N PRO A 15 -6.47 -6.54 29.63
CA PRO A 15 -7.23 -7.70 29.19
C PRO A 15 -8.66 -7.38 28.77
N ASP A 16 -9.31 -6.49 29.49
CA ASP A 16 -10.74 -6.18 29.31
C ASP A 16 -10.99 -4.95 28.39
N ARG A 17 -9.89 -4.37 27.87
CA ARG A 17 -10.00 -3.28 26.91
C ARG A 17 -10.39 -3.82 25.53
N GLU A 18 -11.19 -3.06 24.79
CA GLU A 18 -11.54 -3.37 23.41
C GLU A 18 -10.29 -3.32 22.52
N ALA A 19 -10.03 -4.40 21.79
CA ALA A 19 -8.89 -4.55 20.89
C ALA A 19 -9.30 -4.49 19.42
N LEU A 20 -10.50 -5.03 19.09
CA LEU A 20 -10.93 -5.20 17.72
C LEU A 20 -12.44 -5.04 17.61
N VAL A 21 -12.87 -4.32 16.57
CA VAL A 21 -14.28 -4.10 16.22
C VAL A 21 -14.47 -4.39 14.74
N CYS A 22 -15.49 -5.17 14.39
CA CYS A 22 -15.91 -5.38 13.01
C CYS A 22 -17.45 -5.45 12.95
N GLY A 23 -18.09 -4.41 12.46
CA GLY A 23 -19.54 -4.27 12.51
C GLY A 23 -20.05 -4.26 13.95
N THR A 24 -20.88 -5.26 14.31
CA THR A 24 -21.39 -5.43 15.68
C THR A 24 -20.51 -6.33 16.55
N ALA A 25 -19.58 -7.07 15.95
CA ALA A 25 -18.69 -7.97 16.67
C ALA A 25 -17.55 -7.15 17.32
N ARG A 26 -17.22 -7.53 18.57
CA ARG A 26 -16.19 -6.87 19.37
C ARG A 26 -15.37 -7.92 20.10
N TRP A 27 -14.09 -7.67 20.19
CA TRP A 27 -13.13 -8.49 20.93
C TRP A 27 -12.39 -7.61 21.93
N THR A 28 -12.36 -8.03 23.17
CA THR A 28 -11.39 -7.54 24.16
C THR A 28 -9.99 -8.07 23.81
N TYR A 29 -8.95 -7.48 24.40
CA TYR A 29 -7.60 -8.01 24.28
C TYR A 29 -7.49 -9.46 24.76
N ARG A 30 -8.21 -9.82 25.83
CA ARG A 30 -8.29 -11.19 26.37
C ARG A 30 -8.88 -12.16 25.34
N GLU A 31 -9.99 -11.79 24.70
CA GLU A 31 -10.66 -12.63 23.70
C GLU A 31 -9.81 -12.78 22.43
N LEU A 32 -9.24 -11.68 21.93
CA LEU A 32 -8.34 -11.71 20.78
C LEU A 32 -7.11 -12.57 21.04
N GLU A 33 -6.52 -12.47 22.25
CA GLU A 33 -5.40 -13.30 22.70
C GLU A 33 -5.77 -14.78 22.72
N GLN A 34 -6.90 -15.13 23.36
CA GLN A 34 -7.35 -16.51 23.48
C GLN A 34 -7.70 -17.14 22.13
N GLU A 35 -8.42 -16.43 21.27
CA GLU A 35 -8.78 -16.93 19.94
C GLU A 35 -7.54 -17.10 19.05
N SER A 36 -6.60 -16.16 19.06
CA SER A 36 -5.36 -16.31 18.33
C SER A 36 -4.48 -17.45 18.83
N ASN A 37 -4.45 -17.71 20.16
CA ASN A 37 -3.76 -18.87 20.72
C ASN A 37 -4.42 -20.18 20.28
N ARG A 38 -5.76 -20.27 20.35
CA ARG A 38 -6.50 -21.45 19.89
C ARG A 38 -6.22 -21.75 18.42
N LEU A 39 -6.29 -20.75 17.57
CA LEU A 39 -6.03 -20.96 16.14
C LEU A 39 -4.58 -21.39 15.89
N ALA A 40 -3.61 -20.74 16.53
CA ALA A 40 -2.20 -21.10 16.39
C ALA A 40 -1.93 -22.54 16.87
N SER A 41 -2.43 -22.92 18.07
CA SER A 41 -2.27 -24.27 18.61
C SER A 41 -2.97 -25.33 17.76
N ALA A 42 -4.15 -25.02 17.20
CA ALA A 42 -4.85 -25.93 16.29
C ALA A 42 -4.08 -26.20 15.00
N LEU A 43 -3.46 -25.17 14.41
CA LEU A 43 -2.64 -25.32 13.20
C LEU A 43 -1.37 -26.15 13.49
N LEU A 44 -0.68 -25.85 14.59
CA LEU A 44 0.48 -26.63 15.05
C LEU A 44 0.09 -28.08 15.35
N GLY A 45 -1.05 -28.30 16.03
CA GLY A 45 -1.57 -29.65 16.36
C GLY A 45 -1.99 -30.46 15.13
N ARG A 46 -2.26 -29.81 13.99
CA ARG A 46 -2.48 -30.47 12.69
C ARG A 46 -1.18 -30.78 11.94
N GLY A 47 -0.03 -30.56 12.57
CA GLY A 47 1.27 -30.89 12.02
C GLY A 47 1.89 -29.79 11.11
N LEU A 48 1.34 -28.57 11.08
CA LEU A 48 2.00 -27.47 10.40
C LEU A 48 3.21 -27.04 11.22
N ALA A 49 4.39 -27.14 10.62
CA ALA A 49 5.63 -26.66 11.25
C ALA A 49 5.73 -25.14 11.18
N PRO A 50 6.41 -24.48 12.13
CA PRO A 50 6.83 -23.08 11.98
C PRO A 50 7.55 -22.87 10.63
N GLY A 51 7.37 -21.70 10.02
CA GLY A 51 7.87 -21.42 8.67
C GLY A 51 6.95 -21.90 7.53
N THR A 52 5.88 -22.69 7.84
CA THR A 52 4.89 -23.06 6.81
C THR A 52 4.12 -21.84 6.31
N ALA A 53 3.98 -21.73 4.99
CA ALA A 53 3.19 -20.69 4.38
C ALA A 53 1.69 -20.93 4.54
N VAL A 54 0.99 -19.92 5.06
CA VAL A 54 -0.46 -19.90 5.27
C VAL A 54 -1.06 -18.64 4.62
N GLY A 55 -2.00 -18.87 3.72
CA GLY A 55 -2.63 -17.79 2.93
C GLY A 55 -3.95 -17.31 3.51
N THR A 56 -4.31 -16.08 3.19
CA THR A 56 -5.62 -15.48 3.43
C THR A 56 -6.14 -14.87 2.13
N PHE A 57 -7.33 -15.29 1.68
CA PHE A 57 -7.99 -14.80 0.46
C PHE A 57 -9.47 -14.57 0.76
N ALA A 58 -9.76 -13.46 1.42
CA ALA A 58 -11.07 -13.12 1.94
C ALA A 58 -11.24 -11.60 2.04
N ALA A 59 -12.48 -11.13 2.15
CA ALA A 59 -12.79 -9.78 2.59
C ALA A 59 -12.31 -9.53 4.02
N ASP A 60 -12.09 -8.27 4.37
CA ASP A 60 -11.66 -7.89 5.72
C ASP A 60 -12.71 -8.28 6.76
N SER A 61 -12.27 -8.91 7.84
CA SER A 61 -13.12 -9.36 8.95
C SER A 61 -12.34 -9.42 10.26
N GLY A 62 -13.06 -9.57 11.39
CA GLY A 62 -12.42 -9.77 12.69
C GLY A 62 -11.64 -11.09 12.73
N GLU A 63 -12.20 -12.14 12.15
CA GLU A 63 -11.56 -13.47 12.06
C GLU A 63 -10.26 -13.43 11.25
N LEU A 64 -10.18 -12.57 10.22
CA LEU A 64 -8.94 -12.35 9.48
C LEU A 64 -7.86 -11.75 10.39
N VAL A 65 -8.20 -10.78 11.25
CA VAL A 65 -7.25 -10.21 12.23
C VAL A 65 -6.81 -11.26 13.26
N VAL A 66 -7.76 -12.05 13.77
CA VAL A 66 -7.43 -13.20 14.66
C VAL A 66 -6.44 -14.14 13.98
N SER A 67 -6.69 -14.47 12.70
CA SER A 67 -5.81 -15.35 11.91
C SER A 67 -4.41 -14.74 11.76
N GLU A 68 -4.29 -13.44 11.45
CA GLU A 68 -3.00 -12.76 11.35
C GLU A 68 -2.19 -12.84 12.65
N MET A 69 -2.84 -12.66 13.79
CA MET A 69 -2.18 -12.77 15.09
C MET A 69 -1.81 -14.22 15.41
N ALA A 70 -2.68 -15.18 15.10
CA ALA A 70 -2.41 -16.60 15.27
C ALA A 70 -1.21 -17.08 14.43
N LEU A 71 -1.15 -16.68 13.16
CA LEU A 71 -0.04 -17.01 12.27
C LEU A 71 1.28 -16.45 12.81
N SER A 72 1.25 -15.21 13.30
CA SER A 72 2.41 -14.58 13.93
C SER A 72 2.87 -15.34 15.17
N LYS A 73 1.95 -15.79 16.05
CA LYS A 73 2.26 -16.58 17.26
C LYS A 73 2.85 -17.94 16.96
N GLY A 74 2.30 -18.62 15.94
CA GLY A 74 2.74 -19.94 15.50
C GLY A 74 4.01 -19.94 14.66
N GLY A 75 4.60 -18.78 14.38
CA GLY A 75 5.80 -18.67 13.55
C GLY A 75 5.56 -19.06 12.09
N PHE A 76 4.33 -18.92 11.60
CA PHE A 76 3.96 -19.21 10.21
C PHE A 76 4.29 -18.04 9.28
N VAL A 77 4.60 -18.35 8.02
CA VAL A 77 4.77 -17.35 6.97
C VAL A 77 3.40 -16.95 6.43
N ARG A 78 3.02 -15.70 6.63
CA ARG A 78 1.75 -15.17 6.16
C ARG A 78 1.83 -14.86 4.67
N VAL A 79 0.81 -15.27 3.91
CA VAL A 79 0.64 -14.94 2.49
C VAL A 79 -0.69 -14.18 2.34
N PRO A 80 -0.68 -12.85 2.59
CA PRO A 80 -1.89 -12.03 2.46
C PRO A 80 -2.20 -11.80 0.99
N VAL A 81 -3.26 -12.44 0.49
CA VAL A 81 -3.67 -12.35 -0.90
C VAL A 81 -4.78 -11.31 -1.05
N ASN A 82 -4.61 -10.39 -2.00
CA ASN A 82 -5.67 -9.44 -2.33
C ASN A 82 -6.90 -10.18 -2.87
N ALA A 83 -8.04 -10.05 -2.20
CA ALA A 83 -9.29 -10.70 -2.56
C ALA A 83 -9.82 -10.31 -3.98
N ARG A 84 -9.27 -9.26 -4.61
CA ARG A 84 -9.60 -8.85 -5.98
C ARG A 84 -8.78 -9.57 -7.06
N LEU A 85 -7.82 -10.43 -6.69
CA LEU A 85 -7.02 -11.17 -7.65
C LEU A 85 -7.85 -12.27 -8.33
N GLY A 86 -7.52 -12.56 -9.61
CA GLY A 86 -8.15 -13.63 -10.36
C GLY A 86 -7.57 -15.01 -10.01
N GLY A 87 -8.27 -16.08 -10.45
CA GLY A 87 -7.87 -17.45 -10.14
C GLY A 87 -6.48 -17.83 -10.64
N ASP A 88 -6.01 -17.29 -11.78
CA ASP A 88 -4.66 -17.57 -12.31
C ASP A 88 -3.57 -16.99 -11.43
N GLU A 89 -3.77 -15.78 -10.94
CA GLU A 89 -2.84 -15.10 -10.05
C GLU A 89 -2.81 -15.76 -8.68
N LEU A 90 -3.97 -16.14 -8.15
CA LEU A 90 -4.06 -16.90 -6.92
C LEU A 90 -3.35 -18.26 -7.07
N ALA A 91 -3.57 -18.99 -8.17
CA ALA A 91 -2.89 -20.26 -8.42
C ALA A 91 -1.36 -20.10 -8.52
N HIS A 92 -0.89 -19.00 -9.10
CA HIS A 92 0.54 -18.68 -9.10
C HIS A 92 1.06 -18.49 -7.67
N ILE A 93 0.40 -17.66 -6.85
CA ILE A 93 0.81 -17.38 -5.47
C ILE A 93 0.83 -18.68 -4.63
N LEU A 94 -0.23 -19.50 -4.74
CA LEU A 94 -0.33 -20.75 -3.98
C LEU A 94 0.80 -21.72 -4.31
N ARG A 95 1.19 -21.81 -5.58
CA ARG A 95 2.30 -22.66 -6.02
C ARG A 95 3.64 -22.09 -5.61
N ASP A 96 3.87 -20.82 -5.85
CA ASP A 96 5.15 -20.14 -5.61
C ASP A 96 5.50 -20.11 -4.12
N ALA A 97 4.52 -19.79 -3.26
CA ALA A 97 4.68 -19.80 -1.81
C ALA A 97 4.49 -21.19 -1.16
N ALA A 98 4.14 -22.22 -1.93
CA ALA A 98 3.80 -23.57 -1.40
C ALA A 98 2.79 -23.52 -0.24
N VAL A 99 1.70 -22.76 -0.39
CA VAL A 99 0.70 -22.53 0.64
C VAL A 99 0.02 -23.83 1.04
N ARG A 100 -0.01 -24.10 2.37
CA ARG A 100 -0.56 -25.35 2.94
C ARG A 100 -1.97 -25.20 3.52
N VAL A 101 -2.35 -24.00 3.91
CA VAL A 101 -3.68 -23.65 4.38
C VAL A 101 -4.07 -22.32 3.78
N LEU A 102 -5.29 -22.22 3.27
CA LEU A 102 -5.84 -20.97 2.74
C LEU A 102 -7.15 -20.65 3.46
N PHE A 103 -7.17 -19.53 4.18
CA PHE A 103 -8.38 -19.01 4.78
C PHE A 103 -9.19 -18.24 3.74
N VAL A 104 -10.49 -18.52 3.67
CA VAL A 104 -11.41 -17.93 2.70
C VAL A 104 -12.73 -17.52 3.34
N ASP A 105 -13.46 -16.66 2.67
CA ASP A 105 -14.88 -16.44 2.88
C ASP A 105 -15.72 -17.09 1.75
N PRO A 106 -17.04 -17.19 1.88
CA PRO A 106 -17.88 -17.84 0.87
C PRO A 106 -17.81 -17.21 -0.51
N ALA A 107 -17.61 -15.87 -0.58
CA ALA A 107 -17.56 -15.15 -1.86
C ALA A 107 -16.32 -15.52 -2.69
N HIS A 108 -15.26 -15.99 -2.05
CA HIS A 108 -13.98 -16.30 -2.67
C HIS A 108 -13.68 -17.81 -2.74
N ALA A 109 -14.53 -18.65 -2.13
CA ALA A 109 -14.27 -20.09 -1.97
C ALA A 109 -14.19 -20.85 -3.31
N GLU A 110 -15.06 -20.56 -4.26
CA GLU A 110 -15.04 -21.20 -5.60
C GLU A 110 -13.75 -20.87 -6.35
N THR A 111 -13.36 -19.58 -6.36
CA THR A 111 -12.12 -19.12 -6.97
C THR A 111 -10.91 -19.77 -6.30
N ALA A 112 -10.93 -19.91 -4.97
CA ALA A 112 -9.85 -20.53 -4.20
C ALA A 112 -9.73 -22.02 -4.51
N ALA A 113 -10.83 -22.77 -4.54
CA ALA A 113 -10.84 -24.20 -4.87
C ALA A 113 -10.30 -24.46 -6.28
N ALA A 114 -10.76 -23.68 -7.28
CA ALA A 114 -10.27 -23.76 -8.63
C ALA A 114 -8.78 -23.42 -8.74
N ALA A 115 -8.32 -22.41 -7.99
CA ALA A 115 -6.91 -22.02 -7.96
C ALA A 115 -6.01 -23.09 -7.31
N ILE A 116 -6.45 -23.73 -6.22
CA ILE A 116 -5.72 -24.84 -5.57
C ILE A 116 -5.58 -26.02 -6.56
N ALA A 117 -6.66 -26.42 -7.22
CA ALA A 117 -6.63 -27.48 -8.22
C ALA A 117 -5.67 -27.15 -9.38
N ARG A 118 -5.68 -25.92 -9.88
CA ARG A 118 -4.79 -25.44 -10.95
C ARG A 118 -3.34 -25.33 -10.46
N ALA A 119 -3.11 -24.92 -9.23
CA ALA A 119 -1.79 -24.84 -8.64
C ALA A 119 -1.17 -26.23 -8.46
N GLY A 120 -1.97 -27.28 -8.26
CA GLY A 120 -1.52 -28.62 -7.95
C GLY A 120 -0.82 -28.74 -6.60
N VAL A 121 -1.21 -27.91 -5.63
CA VAL A 121 -0.66 -27.89 -4.27
C VAL A 121 -1.59 -28.62 -3.30
N ASP A 122 -1.00 -29.25 -2.28
CA ASP A 122 -1.74 -29.81 -1.14
C ASP A 122 -2.04 -28.67 -0.15
N CYS A 123 -3.18 -28.01 -0.35
CA CYS A 123 -3.61 -26.84 0.41
C CYS A 123 -5.03 -27.07 0.94
N ALA A 124 -5.17 -27.04 2.26
CA ALA A 124 -6.48 -27.13 2.91
C ALA A 124 -7.20 -25.78 2.91
N LEU A 125 -8.49 -25.78 2.56
CA LEU A 125 -9.35 -24.59 2.70
C LEU A 125 -9.90 -24.52 4.14
N VAL A 126 -9.92 -23.33 4.71
CA VAL A 126 -10.61 -22.99 5.96
C VAL A 126 -11.59 -21.85 5.69
N ASP A 127 -12.87 -22.12 5.84
CA ASP A 127 -13.92 -21.11 5.65
C ASP A 127 -14.28 -20.41 6.96
N TYR A 128 -14.18 -19.09 6.99
CA TYR A 128 -14.51 -18.25 8.14
C TYR A 128 -15.96 -18.38 8.61
N THR A 129 -16.91 -18.61 7.70
CA THR A 129 -18.34 -18.67 8.00
C THR A 129 -18.84 -20.09 8.26
N GLY A 130 -18.11 -21.11 7.78
CA GLY A 130 -18.51 -22.51 7.86
C GLY A 130 -19.60 -22.92 6.88
N SER A 131 -19.83 -22.14 5.82
CA SER A 131 -20.88 -22.41 4.83
C SER A 131 -20.38 -23.13 3.57
N VAL A 132 -19.06 -23.25 3.39
CA VAL A 132 -18.46 -23.93 2.23
C VAL A 132 -18.32 -25.42 2.50
N ALA A 133 -18.97 -26.26 1.69
CA ALA A 133 -19.17 -27.69 1.98
C ALA A 133 -17.86 -28.51 2.08
N GLU A 134 -16.84 -28.18 1.29
CA GLU A 134 -15.57 -28.93 1.22
C GLU A 134 -14.44 -28.27 2.02
N ALA A 135 -14.71 -27.16 2.71
CA ALA A 135 -13.74 -26.47 3.54
C ALA A 135 -13.84 -26.87 5.02
N LEU A 136 -12.72 -26.81 5.72
CA LEU A 136 -12.73 -26.90 7.18
C LEU A 136 -13.45 -25.66 7.74
N ARG A 137 -14.30 -25.86 8.74
CA ARG A 137 -15.00 -24.73 9.37
C ARG A 137 -14.07 -24.03 10.37
N TYR A 138 -13.89 -22.73 10.19
CA TYR A 138 -13.03 -21.92 11.07
C TYR A 138 -13.31 -22.15 12.56
N ARG A 139 -14.61 -22.16 12.96
CA ARG A 139 -15.00 -22.34 14.36
C ARG A 139 -14.64 -23.73 14.88
N GLU A 140 -14.66 -24.78 14.06
CA GLU A 140 -14.26 -26.13 14.44
C GLU A 140 -12.72 -26.21 14.57
N VAL A 141 -11.99 -25.56 13.66
CA VAL A 141 -10.53 -25.44 13.77
C VAL A 141 -10.15 -24.71 15.06
N LEU A 142 -10.80 -23.59 15.34
CA LEU A 142 -10.59 -22.80 16.55
C LEU A 142 -10.90 -23.59 17.82
N ALA A 143 -12.01 -24.34 17.84
CA ALA A 143 -12.44 -25.17 18.98
C ALA A 143 -11.51 -26.36 19.27
N ALA A 144 -10.77 -26.84 18.27
CA ALA A 144 -9.81 -27.93 18.43
C ALA A 144 -8.49 -27.49 19.10
N GLY A 145 -8.24 -26.18 19.18
CA GLY A 145 -7.01 -25.63 19.76
C GLY A 145 -7.13 -25.30 21.25
N SER A 146 -5.99 -25.30 21.94
CA SER A 146 -5.88 -24.78 23.30
C SER A 146 -5.83 -23.27 23.32
N GLY A 147 -6.47 -22.66 24.35
CA GLY A 147 -6.34 -21.22 24.62
C GLY A 147 -5.04 -20.84 25.35
N ASP A 148 -4.18 -21.80 25.66
CA ASP A 148 -2.90 -21.57 26.32
C ASP A 148 -1.98 -20.72 25.41
N ALA A 149 -1.11 -19.97 26.04
CA ALA A 149 -0.21 -19.06 25.32
C ALA A 149 0.69 -19.82 24.32
N VAL A 150 0.62 -19.42 23.08
CA VAL A 150 1.49 -19.91 22.00
C VAL A 150 2.54 -18.83 21.69
N ALA A 151 3.81 -19.20 21.77
CA ALA A 151 4.93 -18.31 21.43
C ALA A 151 6.07 -19.17 20.85
N VAL A 152 6.03 -19.38 19.55
CA VAL A 152 7.10 -20.10 18.84
C VAL A 152 8.31 -19.16 18.71
N ASP A 153 9.50 -19.66 19.04
CA ASP A 153 10.73 -18.92 18.79
C ASP A 153 11.01 -18.84 17.30
N VAL A 154 11.32 -17.64 16.84
CA VAL A 154 11.65 -17.32 15.46
C VAL A 154 12.90 -16.46 15.42
N ASP A 155 13.72 -16.65 14.38
CA ASP A 155 14.83 -15.76 14.13
C ASP A 155 14.31 -14.43 13.55
N PRO A 156 14.90 -13.28 13.88
CA PRO A 156 14.57 -12.02 13.24
C PRO A 156 14.70 -12.03 11.71
N ASP A 157 15.57 -12.84 11.15
CA ASP A 157 15.77 -12.98 9.71
C ASP A 157 14.84 -14.02 9.06
N ASP A 158 14.06 -14.80 9.87
CA ASP A 158 13.04 -15.71 9.33
C ASP A 158 11.93 -14.96 8.59
N PRO A 159 11.44 -15.49 7.46
CA PRO A 159 10.30 -14.92 6.74
C PRO A 159 9.04 -14.86 7.62
N ALA A 160 8.42 -13.71 7.71
CA ALA A 160 7.15 -13.50 8.42
C ALA A 160 5.98 -13.28 7.45
N VAL A 161 6.24 -12.60 6.33
CA VAL A 161 5.21 -12.27 5.32
C VAL A 161 5.82 -12.35 3.93
N LEU A 162 5.14 -13.04 3.00
CA LEU A 162 5.39 -12.93 1.57
C LEU A 162 4.39 -11.94 0.98
N ASN A 163 4.87 -10.73 0.73
CA ASN A 163 4.03 -9.64 0.25
C ASN A 163 4.05 -9.57 -1.28
N TYR A 164 3.04 -10.17 -1.92
CA TYR A 164 2.92 -10.21 -3.37
C TYR A 164 2.49 -8.86 -3.94
N THR A 165 3.27 -8.34 -4.87
CA THR A 165 2.99 -7.10 -5.61
C THR A 165 3.05 -7.34 -7.11
N SER A 166 2.25 -6.58 -7.87
CA SER A 166 2.37 -6.55 -9.33
C SER A 166 3.61 -5.73 -9.70
N GLY A 167 4.69 -6.41 -10.03
CA GLY A 167 5.90 -5.77 -10.52
C GLY A 167 5.69 -5.05 -11.85
N SER A 168 6.72 -4.31 -12.27
CA SER A 168 6.74 -3.60 -13.57
C SER A 168 6.61 -4.54 -14.79
N THR A 169 6.94 -5.81 -14.61
CA THR A 169 6.85 -6.85 -15.65
C THR A 169 5.45 -7.47 -15.78
N GLY A 170 4.51 -7.10 -14.92
CA GLY A 170 3.17 -7.69 -14.87
C GLY A 170 3.09 -9.05 -14.16
N LYS A 171 4.23 -9.70 -13.86
CA LYS A 171 4.30 -10.92 -13.05
C LYS A 171 4.26 -10.55 -11.56
N LEU A 172 3.46 -11.27 -10.78
CA LEU A 172 3.45 -11.12 -9.32
C LEU A 172 4.77 -11.61 -8.75
N LYS A 173 5.35 -10.83 -7.85
CA LYS A 173 6.57 -11.15 -7.10
C LYS A 173 6.34 -10.85 -5.62
N ALA A 174 6.92 -11.64 -4.73
CA ALA A 174 6.77 -11.47 -3.29
C ALA A 174 8.01 -10.84 -2.66
N ALA A 175 7.86 -9.69 -2.04
CA ALA A 175 8.88 -9.15 -1.15
C ALA A 175 8.89 -9.95 0.16
N VAL A 176 10.05 -10.47 0.56
CA VAL A 176 10.21 -11.27 1.78
C VAL A 176 10.36 -10.33 2.98
N GLN A 177 9.27 -10.13 3.71
CA GLN A 177 9.31 -9.37 4.96
C GLN A 177 9.63 -10.31 6.12
N THR A 178 10.77 -10.10 6.77
CA THR A 178 11.19 -10.90 7.93
C THR A 178 10.50 -10.46 9.22
N HIS A 179 10.60 -11.25 10.27
CA HIS A 179 10.16 -10.86 11.61
C HIS A 179 10.87 -9.57 12.07
N GLY A 180 12.17 -9.43 11.77
CA GLY A 180 12.96 -8.22 12.04
C GLY A 180 12.42 -6.98 11.31
N ASN A 181 12.12 -7.13 10.01
CA ASN A 181 11.54 -6.01 9.24
C ASN A 181 10.20 -5.54 9.83
N ARG A 182 9.32 -6.48 10.18
CA ARG A 182 8.01 -6.16 10.77
C ARG A 182 8.12 -5.52 12.14
N LEU A 183 9.08 -5.96 12.98
CA LEU A 183 9.38 -5.34 14.27
C LEU A 183 9.94 -3.93 14.12
N ALA A 184 10.85 -3.73 13.18
CA ALA A 184 11.40 -2.41 12.88
C ALA A 184 10.31 -1.45 12.41
N ASN A 185 9.43 -1.91 11.52
CA ASN A 185 8.28 -1.15 11.07
C ASN A 185 7.35 -0.73 12.23
N MET A 186 7.01 -1.67 13.11
CA MET A 186 6.19 -1.37 14.29
C MET A 186 6.86 -0.30 15.18
N ARG A 187 8.16 -0.45 15.49
CA ARG A 187 8.91 0.52 16.30
C ARG A 187 8.92 1.90 15.67
N LYS A 188 9.20 1.97 14.36
CA LYS A 188 9.16 3.20 13.58
C LYS A 188 7.82 3.94 13.73
N ARG A 189 6.70 3.20 13.66
CA ARG A 189 5.35 3.73 13.85
C ARG A 189 5.12 4.26 15.26
N LEU A 190 5.60 3.55 16.28
CA LEU A 190 5.48 3.96 17.68
C LEU A 190 6.36 5.16 18.03
N MET A 191 7.43 5.41 17.27
CA MET A 191 8.39 6.49 17.47
C MET A 191 8.18 7.68 16.52
N SER A 192 7.20 7.61 15.62
CA SER A 192 6.94 8.68 14.65
C SER A 192 6.65 10.01 15.38
N PRO A 193 7.32 11.12 15.03
CA PRO A 193 7.05 12.42 15.61
C PRO A 193 5.66 12.96 15.24
N SER A 194 5.09 12.46 14.14
CA SER A 194 3.76 12.81 13.68
C SER A 194 2.97 11.52 13.43
N GLY A 195 1.93 11.31 14.21
CA GLY A 195 1.06 10.16 14.06
C GLY A 195 1.51 8.90 14.79
N ALA A 196 2.33 9.00 15.84
CA ALA A 196 2.58 7.89 16.75
C ALA A 196 1.28 7.33 17.31
N THR A 197 1.18 6.01 17.39
CA THR A 197 0.01 5.35 17.98
C THR A 197 -0.01 5.54 19.49
N GLU A 198 -1.13 5.97 20.03
CA GLU A 198 -1.37 6.14 21.46
C GLU A 198 -2.31 5.05 21.99
N THR A 199 -2.29 4.84 23.31
CA THR A 199 -3.07 3.79 23.95
C THR A 199 -4.59 3.99 23.78
N ASP A 200 -5.05 5.22 23.69
CA ASP A 200 -6.48 5.56 23.54
C ASP A 200 -6.90 5.69 22.08
N ASP A 201 -6.02 5.39 21.13
CA ASP A 201 -6.37 5.42 19.72
C ASP A 201 -7.37 4.34 19.34
N ARG A 202 -8.19 4.72 18.37
CA ARG A 202 -9.09 3.86 17.62
C ARG A 202 -8.74 3.99 16.15
N TYR A 203 -8.06 2.99 15.63
CA TYR A 203 -7.62 2.96 14.24
C TYR A 203 -8.68 2.37 13.34
N LEU A 204 -9.23 3.16 12.42
CA LEU A 204 -10.11 2.67 11.36
C LEU A 204 -9.27 2.18 10.17
N ALA A 205 -9.41 0.90 9.84
CA ALA A 205 -8.85 0.29 8.63
C ALA A 205 -9.93 0.29 7.51
N PRO A 206 -9.88 1.23 6.55
CA PRO A 206 -10.93 1.39 5.54
C PRO A 206 -10.68 0.57 4.28
N GLY A 207 -9.53 -0.02 4.14
CA GLY A 207 -9.11 -0.78 2.96
C GLY A 207 -8.50 -2.12 3.34
N PRO A 208 -8.12 -2.93 2.34
CA PRO A 208 -7.66 -4.28 2.59
C PRO A 208 -6.53 -4.34 3.61
N ILE A 209 -6.76 -5.06 4.72
CA ILE A 209 -5.74 -5.29 5.75
C ILE A 209 -4.61 -6.20 5.26
N THR A 210 -4.81 -6.88 4.14
CA THR A 210 -3.76 -7.59 3.40
C THR A 210 -2.72 -6.65 2.76
N HIS A 211 -2.97 -5.33 2.77
CA HIS A 211 -2.11 -4.28 2.19
C HIS A 211 -1.74 -3.20 3.22
N ALA A 212 -1.65 -1.94 2.77
CA ALA A 212 -1.17 -0.83 3.57
C ALA A 212 -1.94 -0.60 4.88
N SER A 213 -3.27 -0.81 4.90
CA SER A 213 -4.07 -0.70 6.13
C SER A 213 -3.64 -1.70 7.20
N GLY A 214 -3.26 -2.93 6.81
CA GLY A 214 -2.79 -3.98 7.74
C GLY A 214 -1.39 -3.72 8.31
N MET A 215 -0.60 -2.85 7.70
CA MET A 215 0.72 -2.47 8.21
C MET A 215 0.64 -1.73 9.55
N MET A 216 -0.52 -1.14 9.88
CA MET A 216 -0.76 -0.44 11.13
C MET A 216 -1.11 -1.36 12.29
N LEU A 217 -1.72 -2.53 12.01
CA LEU A 217 -2.35 -3.39 13.02
C LEU A 217 -1.43 -3.76 14.17
N LEU A 218 -0.19 -4.17 13.86
CA LEU A 218 0.76 -4.60 14.88
C LEU A 218 1.12 -3.46 15.86
N ALA A 219 1.34 -2.24 15.35
CA ALA A 219 1.65 -1.09 16.19
C ALA A 219 0.45 -0.69 17.07
N VAL A 220 -0.76 -0.70 16.51
CA VAL A 220 -2.01 -0.41 17.21
C VAL A 220 -2.21 -1.41 18.35
N LEU A 221 -2.17 -2.71 18.05
CA LEU A 221 -2.36 -3.77 19.03
C LEU A 221 -1.24 -3.80 20.08
N ALA A 222 0.02 -3.56 19.69
CA ALA A 222 1.15 -3.49 20.63
C ALA A 222 1.04 -2.34 21.62
N ARG A 223 0.33 -1.27 21.27
CA ARG A 223 0.13 -0.09 22.13
C ARG A 223 -1.08 -0.22 23.06
N GLY A 224 -1.94 -1.22 22.87
CA GLY A 224 -3.19 -1.38 23.64
C GLY A 224 -4.35 -0.53 23.07
N ALA A 225 -4.23 -0.09 21.83
CA ALA A 225 -5.22 0.69 21.10
C ALA A 225 -6.21 -0.23 20.35
N ALA A 226 -7.36 0.29 19.92
CA ALA A 226 -8.38 -0.49 19.25
C ALA A 226 -8.22 -0.43 17.72
N VAL A 227 -8.47 -1.56 17.06
CA VAL A 227 -8.62 -1.67 15.60
C VAL A 227 -10.10 -1.75 15.25
N VAL A 228 -10.55 -0.92 14.34
CA VAL A 228 -11.90 -0.95 13.77
C VAL A 228 -11.81 -1.31 12.30
N ILE A 229 -12.42 -2.43 11.91
CA ILE A 229 -12.39 -2.95 10.53
C ILE A 229 -13.64 -2.52 9.79
N LEU A 230 -13.44 -1.93 8.62
CA LEU A 230 -14.49 -1.72 7.64
C LEU A 230 -14.37 -2.82 6.58
N PRO A 231 -15.28 -3.80 6.51
CA PRO A 231 -15.14 -4.97 5.61
C PRO A 231 -14.97 -4.62 4.13
N ALA A 232 -15.56 -3.51 3.71
CA ALA A 232 -15.39 -2.93 2.39
C ALA A 232 -15.47 -1.41 2.51
N PHE A 233 -14.67 -0.70 1.71
CA PHE A 233 -14.77 0.76 1.68
C PHE A 233 -16.09 1.19 1.06
N ASP A 234 -16.84 1.95 1.83
CA ASP A 234 -18.02 2.71 1.43
C ASP A 234 -17.90 4.09 2.08
N THR A 235 -18.13 5.14 1.31
CA THR A 235 -17.84 6.52 1.72
C THR A 235 -18.73 6.98 2.89
N GLU A 236 -20.05 6.74 2.80
CA GLU A 236 -20.97 7.13 3.86
C GLU A 236 -20.72 6.30 5.12
N LYS A 237 -20.55 4.99 4.96
CA LYS A 237 -20.28 4.09 6.08
C LYS A 237 -18.97 4.45 6.79
N PHE A 238 -17.93 4.82 6.03
CA PHE A 238 -16.67 5.30 6.61
C PHE A 238 -16.91 6.53 7.49
N LEU A 239 -17.57 7.57 6.94
CA LEU A 239 -17.82 8.83 7.65
C LEU A 239 -18.65 8.61 8.93
N ARG A 240 -19.73 7.84 8.83
CA ARG A 240 -20.57 7.50 10.00
C ARG A 240 -19.84 6.64 11.02
N THR A 241 -18.91 5.77 10.58
CA THR A 241 -18.07 4.97 11.50
C THR A 241 -17.07 5.86 12.23
N VAL A 242 -16.51 6.89 11.59
CA VAL A 242 -15.63 7.85 12.28
C VAL A 242 -16.35 8.48 13.47
N GLU A 243 -17.59 8.94 13.29
CA GLU A 243 -18.38 9.54 14.36
C GLU A 243 -18.81 8.49 15.42
N SER A 244 -19.49 7.43 15.00
CA SER A 244 -20.07 6.44 15.92
C SER A 244 -19.06 5.66 16.74
N GLU A 245 -17.91 5.31 16.16
CA GLU A 245 -16.81 4.62 16.83
C GLU A 245 -15.76 5.57 17.40
N ARG A 246 -15.96 6.90 17.27
CA ARG A 246 -15.01 7.93 17.76
C ARG A 246 -13.59 7.66 17.29
N ILE A 247 -13.42 7.46 16.00
CA ILE A 247 -12.14 7.13 15.38
C ILE A 247 -11.14 8.28 15.58
N THR A 248 -9.92 7.94 15.96
CA THR A 248 -8.84 8.91 16.16
C THR A 248 -7.80 8.87 15.07
N THR A 249 -7.59 7.70 14.46
CA THR A 249 -6.56 7.52 13.44
C THR A 249 -7.08 6.68 12.27
N THR A 250 -6.63 7.01 11.06
CA THR A 250 -6.93 6.22 9.86
C THR A 250 -5.81 6.37 8.83
N PHE A 251 -5.74 5.41 7.90
CA PHE A 251 -4.85 5.50 6.73
C PHE A 251 -5.65 5.20 5.47
N MET A 252 -5.50 6.03 4.44
CA MET A 252 -6.23 5.89 3.19
C MET A 252 -5.37 6.19 1.97
N VAL A 253 -5.82 5.74 0.80
CA VAL A 253 -5.23 6.11 -0.49
C VAL A 253 -5.93 7.37 -1.05
N PRO A 254 -5.29 8.12 -1.96
CA PRO A 254 -5.84 9.37 -2.51
C PRO A 254 -7.23 9.25 -3.13
N THR A 255 -7.54 8.11 -3.76
CA THR A 255 -8.89 7.85 -4.31
C THR A 255 -9.97 7.83 -3.23
N MET A 256 -9.70 7.20 -2.09
CA MET A 256 -10.62 7.22 -0.94
C MET A 256 -10.78 8.64 -0.40
N LEU A 257 -9.68 9.38 -0.24
CA LEU A 257 -9.73 10.79 0.17
C LEU A 257 -10.63 11.61 -0.75
N ASN A 258 -10.47 11.49 -2.06
CA ASN A 258 -11.28 12.23 -3.02
C ASN A 258 -12.77 11.89 -2.87
N MET A 259 -13.11 10.60 -2.76
CA MET A 259 -14.49 10.17 -2.56
C MET A 259 -15.10 10.72 -1.26
N LEU A 260 -14.31 10.78 -0.18
CA LEU A 260 -14.75 11.34 1.09
C LEU A 260 -14.99 12.85 1.00
N LEU A 261 -14.03 13.59 0.44
CA LEU A 261 -14.12 15.06 0.33
C LEU A 261 -15.27 15.54 -0.57
N ASP A 262 -15.65 14.73 -1.56
CA ASP A 262 -16.73 15.06 -2.50
C ASP A 262 -18.12 14.54 -2.04
N HIS A 263 -18.18 13.79 -0.89
CA HIS A 263 -19.43 13.19 -0.41
C HIS A 263 -20.22 14.15 0.50
N PRO A 264 -21.53 14.37 0.24
CA PRO A 264 -22.31 15.35 1.00
C PRO A 264 -22.41 15.05 2.51
N VAL A 265 -22.42 13.78 2.91
CA VAL A 265 -22.49 13.35 4.31
C VAL A 265 -21.32 13.86 5.16
N ILE A 266 -20.19 14.23 4.55
CA ILE A 266 -19.04 14.75 5.29
C ILE A 266 -19.37 16.02 6.11
N ALA A 267 -20.37 16.79 5.68
CA ALA A 267 -20.83 17.97 6.39
C ALA A 267 -21.83 17.66 7.53
N GLU A 268 -22.29 16.41 7.63
CA GLU A 268 -23.31 15.97 8.60
C GLU A 268 -22.72 15.27 9.82
N VAL A 269 -21.45 14.82 9.75
CA VAL A 269 -20.81 13.95 10.75
C VAL A 269 -19.76 14.71 11.57
N ASP A 270 -19.60 14.31 12.83
CA ASP A 270 -18.53 14.82 13.70
C ASP A 270 -17.20 14.09 13.43
N LEU A 271 -16.26 14.80 12.86
CA LEU A 271 -14.89 14.32 12.56
C LEU A 271 -13.85 14.81 13.58
N SER A 272 -14.27 15.51 14.63
CA SER A 272 -13.38 16.19 15.59
C SER A 272 -12.52 15.26 16.43
N THR A 273 -12.84 13.97 16.47
CA THR A 273 -12.03 12.96 17.17
C THR A 273 -10.78 12.55 16.39
N LEU A 274 -10.71 12.85 15.09
CA LEU A 274 -9.56 12.51 14.27
C LEU A 274 -8.31 13.28 14.72
N ARG A 275 -7.26 12.53 15.03
CA ARG A 275 -5.93 13.02 15.44
C ARG A 275 -4.89 12.83 14.34
N VAL A 276 -5.05 11.78 13.53
CA VAL A 276 -4.17 11.48 12.40
C VAL A 276 -4.96 10.94 11.23
N VAL A 277 -4.87 11.62 10.11
CA VAL A 277 -5.36 11.16 8.80
C VAL A 277 -4.16 10.93 7.90
N GLY A 278 -3.70 9.67 7.83
CA GLY A 278 -2.57 9.26 6.99
C GLY A 278 -3.02 9.03 5.54
N ILE A 279 -2.26 9.57 4.60
CA ILE A 279 -2.49 9.38 3.17
C ILE A 279 -1.22 8.82 2.54
N GLY A 280 -1.35 7.83 1.67
CA GLY A 280 -0.17 7.26 1.00
C GLY A 280 -0.52 6.30 -0.13
N GLY A 281 0.52 5.72 -0.73
CA GLY A 281 0.39 4.76 -1.82
C GLY A 281 0.26 5.38 -3.22
N ALA A 282 -0.03 6.68 -3.33
CA ALA A 282 0.03 7.48 -4.56
C ALA A 282 0.18 8.97 -4.21
N PRO A 283 0.59 9.83 -5.16
CA PRO A 283 0.62 11.28 -4.97
C PRO A 283 -0.76 11.86 -4.69
N VAL A 284 -0.81 12.92 -3.87
CA VAL A 284 -2.00 13.74 -3.63
C VAL A 284 -1.76 15.13 -4.19
N SER A 285 -2.74 15.69 -4.89
CA SER A 285 -2.60 17.06 -5.39
C SER A 285 -2.57 18.08 -4.24
N PRO A 286 -1.81 19.18 -4.36
CA PRO A 286 -1.78 20.24 -3.37
C PRO A 286 -3.17 20.78 -3.00
N GLN A 287 -4.09 20.86 -3.98
CA GLN A 287 -5.46 21.31 -3.73
C GLN A 287 -6.22 20.34 -2.82
N ARG A 288 -6.09 19.02 -3.05
CA ARG A 288 -6.75 18.01 -2.20
C ARG A 288 -6.18 17.96 -0.78
N LEU A 289 -4.89 18.24 -0.60
CA LEU A 289 -4.32 18.42 0.75
C LEU A 289 -4.93 19.63 1.47
N ARG A 290 -5.11 20.77 0.77
CA ARG A 290 -5.80 21.95 1.34
C ARG A 290 -7.25 21.64 1.71
N ASP A 291 -7.97 20.93 0.85
CA ASP A 291 -9.35 20.52 1.11
C ASP A 291 -9.42 19.57 2.30
N ALA A 292 -8.49 18.61 2.40
CA ALA A 292 -8.41 17.68 3.52
C ALA A 292 -8.17 18.39 4.85
N VAL A 293 -7.23 19.35 4.90
CA VAL A 293 -7.00 20.14 6.12
C VAL A 293 -8.20 21.00 6.48
N ARG A 294 -8.93 21.55 5.51
CA ARG A 294 -10.16 22.32 5.77
C ARG A 294 -11.24 21.46 6.43
N VAL A 295 -11.34 20.17 6.04
CA VAL A 295 -12.37 19.24 6.52
C VAL A 295 -11.97 18.53 7.80
N PHE A 296 -10.77 17.93 7.82
CA PHE A 296 -10.31 17.09 8.93
C PHE A 296 -9.53 17.88 9.98
N GLY A 297 -9.16 19.13 9.71
CA GLY A 297 -8.24 19.91 10.54
C GLY A 297 -6.75 19.63 10.24
N PRO A 298 -5.83 20.20 11.04
CA PRO A 298 -4.38 20.12 10.86
C PRO A 298 -3.82 18.76 11.35
N VAL A 299 -4.44 17.66 10.90
CA VAL A 299 -4.14 16.28 11.33
C VAL A 299 -3.76 15.38 10.14
N VAL A 300 -3.64 15.99 8.95
CA VAL A 300 -3.35 15.27 7.71
C VAL A 300 -1.85 15.08 7.55
N ILE A 301 -1.42 13.83 7.33
CA ILE A 301 -0.04 13.47 7.03
C ILE A 301 0.03 12.71 5.70
N GLN A 302 1.13 12.85 4.96
CA GLN A 302 1.36 12.08 3.75
C GLN A 302 2.63 11.27 3.87
N GLY A 303 2.59 9.99 3.48
CA GLY A 303 3.74 9.08 3.51
C GLY A 303 4.08 8.53 2.12
N TYR A 304 5.38 8.34 1.87
CA TYR A 304 5.88 7.63 0.70
C TYR A 304 6.66 6.40 1.14
N GLY A 305 6.46 5.30 0.43
CA GLY A 305 7.16 4.02 0.62
C GLY A 305 6.58 2.92 -0.26
N LEU A 306 7.20 1.75 -0.17
CA LEU A 306 6.93 0.60 -1.03
C LEU A 306 6.76 -0.68 -0.18
N GLY A 307 6.34 -1.77 -0.83
CA GLY A 307 6.34 -3.10 -0.22
C GLY A 307 7.73 -3.57 0.17
N GLU A 308 8.72 -3.20 -0.62
CA GLU A 308 10.14 -3.49 -0.44
C GLU A 308 10.77 -2.75 0.76
N THR A 309 10.14 -1.69 1.21
CA THR A 309 10.54 -0.97 2.43
C THR A 309 9.62 -1.28 3.62
N THR A 310 8.82 -2.32 3.52
CA THR A 310 7.78 -2.74 4.49
C THR A 310 6.77 -1.63 4.80
N SER A 311 7.12 -0.35 4.67
CA SER A 311 6.23 0.80 4.84
C SER A 311 6.82 2.11 4.30
N GLY A 312 6.36 3.24 4.87
CA GLY A 312 6.84 4.57 4.53
C GLY A 312 8.31 4.79 4.88
N ILE A 313 9.05 5.36 3.95
CA ILE A 313 10.44 5.80 4.11
C ILE A 313 10.55 7.31 4.35
N THR A 314 9.54 8.08 3.93
CA THR A 314 9.42 9.50 4.24
C THR A 314 8.01 9.83 4.74
N VAL A 315 7.89 10.94 5.44
CA VAL A 315 6.61 11.51 5.88
C VAL A 315 6.63 13.03 5.76
N LEU A 316 5.58 13.57 5.15
CA LEU A 316 5.19 14.97 5.23
C LEU A 316 4.25 15.08 6.44
N THR A 317 4.72 15.74 7.50
CA THR A 317 3.99 15.82 8.78
C THR A 317 2.78 16.75 8.68
N ALA A 318 1.89 16.71 9.66
CA ALA A 318 0.74 17.61 9.70
C ALA A 318 1.19 19.09 9.79
N GLU A 319 2.25 19.36 10.53
CA GLU A 319 2.86 20.70 10.60
C GLU A 319 3.44 21.13 9.24
N ASP A 320 4.08 20.22 8.51
CA ASP A 320 4.60 20.48 7.17
C ASP A 320 3.47 20.78 6.17
N VAL A 321 2.36 20.04 6.24
CA VAL A 321 1.19 20.30 5.40
C VAL A 321 0.61 21.68 5.69
N VAL A 322 0.45 22.04 6.97
CA VAL A 322 -0.02 23.38 7.37
C VAL A 322 0.94 24.47 6.85
N ARG A 323 2.26 24.29 7.07
CA ARG A 323 3.27 25.23 6.54
C ARG A 323 3.20 25.35 5.01
N GLY A 324 2.96 24.23 4.31
CA GLY A 324 2.78 24.21 2.86
C GLY A 324 1.54 25.00 2.40
N ILE A 325 0.49 25.06 3.22
CA ILE A 325 -0.72 25.83 2.93
C ILE A 325 -0.48 27.32 3.18
N GLU A 326 0.21 27.67 4.25
CA GLU A 326 0.33 29.04 4.74
C GLU A 326 1.47 29.84 4.07
N SER A 327 2.63 29.19 3.85
CA SER A 327 3.85 29.93 3.51
C SER A 327 4.79 29.29 2.49
N ASP A 328 4.69 27.95 2.25
CA ASP A 328 5.60 27.22 1.35
C ASP A 328 4.81 26.26 0.43
N PRO A 329 4.08 26.78 -0.58
CA PRO A 329 3.21 25.95 -1.42
C PRO A 329 3.90 24.79 -2.14
N GLU A 330 5.19 24.89 -2.43
CA GLU A 330 5.99 23.84 -3.04
C GLU A 330 6.05 22.60 -2.13
N LEU A 331 6.06 22.78 -0.81
CA LEU A 331 6.13 21.71 0.16
C LEU A 331 4.99 20.68 0.03
N LEU A 332 3.81 21.12 -0.44
CA LEU A 332 2.67 20.22 -0.68
C LEU A 332 2.90 19.22 -1.83
N MET A 333 3.95 19.42 -2.64
CA MET A 333 4.37 18.48 -3.68
C MET A 333 5.45 17.50 -3.19
N SER A 334 5.99 17.73 -2.00
CA SER A 334 7.00 16.87 -1.38
C SER A 334 6.36 15.60 -0.81
N CYS A 335 7.10 14.51 -0.78
CA CYS A 335 6.73 13.32 -0.01
C CYS A 335 7.30 13.33 1.42
N GLY A 336 7.82 14.47 1.87
CA GLY A 336 8.29 14.69 3.23
C GLY A 336 9.77 14.40 3.45
N ARG A 337 10.14 14.19 4.70
CA ARG A 337 11.51 13.87 5.15
C ARG A 337 11.63 12.40 5.53
N PRO A 338 12.86 11.83 5.50
CA PRO A 338 13.11 10.48 5.97
C PRO A 338 12.58 10.26 7.39
N VAL A 339 11.92 9.11 7.59
CA VAL A 339 11.39 8.71 8.88
C VAL A 339 12.49 8.11 9.76
N PHE A 340 12.18 7.91 11.04
CA PHE A 340 13.09 7.32 12.01
C PHE A 340 13.69 5.99 11.50
N ASP A 341 14.96 5.72 11.79
CA ASP A 341 15.71 4.51 11.38
C ASP A 341 15.76 4.24 9.86
N THR A 342 15.57 5.28 9.03
CA THR A 342 15.61 5.13 7.58
C THR A 342 16.55 6.14 6.96
N GLU A 343 17.54 5.64 6.22
CA GLU A 343 18.34 6.46 5.33
C GLU A 343 17.70 6.49 3.94
N VAL A 344 17.61 7.68 3.36
CA VAL A 344 17.16 7.87 1.97
C VAL A 344 18.21 8.70 1.25
N ARG A 345 18.57 8.29 0.06
CA ARG A 345 19.51 9.01 -0.82
C ARG A 345 18.94 9.12 -2.22
N VAL A 346 19.47 10.08 -2.96
CA VAL A 346 19.31 10.19 -4.41
C VAL A 346 20.66 9.88 -5.03
N VAL A 347 20.68 8.95 -5.99
CA VAL A 347 21.92 8.42 -6.58
C VAL A 347 21.90 8.50 -8.10
N ASP A 348 23.10 8.56 -8.70
CA ASP A 348 23.30 8.40 -10.14
C ASP A 348 23.21 6.92 -10.56
N ASP A 349 23.36 6.62 -11.86
CA ASP A 349 23.33 5.24 -12.38
C ASP A 349 24.50 4.37 -11.89
N ALA A 350 25.58 4.98 -11.41
CA ALA A 350 26.71 4.29 -10.81
C ALA A 350 26.53 4.01 -9.31
N GLY A 351 25.44 4.53 -8.69
CA GLY A 351 25.13 4.40 -7.27
C GLY A 351 25.80 5.45 -6.39
N ASN A 352 26.42 6.49 -6.96
CA ASN A 352 27.03 7.57 -6.18
C ASN A 352 25.92 8.55 -5.72
N ALA A 353 26.03 9.01 -4.48
CA ALA A 353 25.09 10.00 -3.95
C ALA A 353 25.21 11.33 -4.69
N LEU A 354 24.08 11.86 -5.13
CA LEU A 354 24.00 13.14 -5.82
C LEU A 354 23.88 14.32 -4.82
N PRO A 355 24.41 15.50 -5.19
CA PRO A 355 24.17 16.73 -4.43
C PRO A 355 22.67 17.08 -4.35
N THR A 356 22.35 17.89 -3.35
CA THR A 356 21.01 18.47 -3.17
C THR A 356 20.58 19.24 -4.43
N GLY A 357 19.35 19.02 -4.88
CA GLY A 357 18.77 19.61 -6.08
C GLY A 357 19.01 18.82 -7.36
N GLU A 358 19.94 17.87 -7.36
CA GLU A 358 20.15 17.00 -8.52
C GLU A 358 19.18 15.82 -8.53
N ILE A 359 18.69 15.48 -9.73
CA ILE A 359 17.70 14.43 -9.94
C ILE A 359 18.41 13.11 -10.20
N GLY A 360 18.01 12.06 -9.46
CA GLY A 360 18.50 10.70 -9.62
C GLY A 360 17.56 9.67 -9.03
N GLU A 361 17.98 8.40 -8.99
CA GLU A 361 17.19 7.33 -8.41
C GLU A 361 17.14 7.45 -6.88
N ILE A 362 15.94 7.31 -6.33
CA ILE A 362 15.73 7.28 -4.87
C ILE A 362 16.10 5.87 -4.37
N VAL A 363 17.00 5.82 -3.39
CA VAL A 363 17.36 4.57 -2.71
C VAL A 363 17.13 4.69 -1.22
N ALA A 364 16.73 3.59 -0.59
CA ALA A 364 16.42 3.56 0.84
C ALA A 364 17.16 2.43 1.55
N ARG A 365 17.53 2.66 2.81
CA ARG A 365 18.12 1.68 3.70
C ARG A 365 17.57 1.84 5.11
N GLY A 366 17.19 0.72 5.73
CA GLY A 366 16.70 0.69 7.10
C GLY A 366 16.43 -0.75 7.54
N PRO A 367 16.22 -0.97 8.83
CA PRO A 367 15.98 -2.31 9.38
C PRO A 367 14.63 -2.91 8.93
N ASP A 368 13.72 -2.10 8.42
CA ASP A 368 12.44 -2.54 7.84
C ASP A 368 12.48 -2.72 6.31
N CYS A 369 13.60 -2.42 5.66
CA CYS A 369 13.80 -2.72 4.24
C CYS A 369 14.04 -4.22 4.04
N VAL A 370 13.34 -4.82 3.07
CA VAL A 370 13.56 -6.22 2.72
C VAL A 370 14.86 -6.38 1.93
N ARG A 371 15.33 -7.61 1.82
CA ARG A 371 16.62 -7.91 1.18
C ARG A 371 16.49 -8.77 -0.07
N GLU A 372 15.31 -9.34 -0.30
CA GLU A 372 15.10 -10.24 -1.43
C GLU A 372 13.63 -10.32 -1.84
N TYR A 373 13.43 -10.77 -3.07
CA TYR A 373 12.16 -11.31 -3.55
C TYR A 373 12.21 -12.84 -3.49
N TRP A 374 11.09 -13.43 -3.08
CA TRP A 374 10.95 -14.87 -2.97
C TRP A 374 11.15 -15.54 -4.32
N HIS A 375 12.07 -16.50 -4.40
CA HIS A 375 12.42 -17.26 -5.60
C HIS A 375 12.83 -16.42 -6.84
N GLU A 376 13.21 -15.15 -6.66
CA GLU A 376 13.62 -14.26 -7.74
C GLU A 376 15.04 -13.68 -7.46
N PRO A 377 16.11 -14.52 -7.52
CA PRO A 377 17.45 -14.09 -7.11
C PRO A 377 18.05 -13.01 -8.02
N GLU A 378 17.80 -13.07 -9.34
CA GLU A 378 18.31 -12.08 -10.29
C GLU A 378 17.68 -10.72 -10.05
N LEU A 379 16.34 -10.68 -9.91
CA LEU A 379 15.62 -9.46 -9.61
C LEU A 379 15.98 -8.92 -8.21
N SER A 380 16.25 -9.81 -7.27
CA SER A 380 16.71 -9.43 -5.94
C SER A 380 18.08 -8.74 -6.00
N ALA A 381 19.03 -9.30 -6.75
CA ALA A 381 20.35 -8.71 -6.95
C ALA A 381 20.29 -7.36 -7.68
N GLU A 382 19.30 -7.15 -8.54
CA GLU A 382 19.08 -5.89 -9.23
C GLU A 382 18.48 -4.83 -8.32
N THR A 383 17.51 -5.22 -7.45
CA THR A 383 16.75 -4.29 -6.61
C THR A 383 17.43 -3.98 -5.28
N PHE A 384 18.10 -4.98 -4.69
CA PHE A 384 18.70 -4.87 -3.35
C PHE A 384 20.23 -4.90 -3.46
N ARG A 385 20.82 -3.76 -3.81
CA ARG A 385 22.27 -3.64 -4.06
C ARG A 385 22.97 -2.93 -2.90
N ASP A 386 24.08 -3.48 -2.43
CA ASP A 386 24.94 -2.88 -1.41
C ASP A 386 24.20 -2.47 -0.11
N GLY A 387 23.13 -3.22 0.23
CA GLY A 387 22.30 -2.96 1.39
C GLY A 387 21.27 -1.83 1.19
N TRP A 388 21.08 -1.35 -0.06
CA TRP A 388 20.09 -0.36 -0.44
C TRP A 388 18.97 -0.99 -1.26
N VAL A 389 17.74 -0.55 -0.99
CA VAL A 389 16.58 -0.79 -1.86
C VAL A 389 16.59 0.27 -2.95
N HIS A 390 16.75 -0.15 -4.19
CA HIS A 390 16.57 0.70 -5.37
C HIS A 390 15.08 0.77 -5.69
N THR A 391 14.48 1.93 -5.43
CA THR A 391 13.01 2.06 -5.48
C THR A 391 12.46 2.06 -6.91
N GLY A 392 13.31 2.40 -7.88
CA GLY A 392 12.90 2.67 -9.25
C GLY A 392 12.10 3.98 -9.40
N ASP A 393 11.96 4.75 -8.33
CA ASP A 393 11.41 6.11 -8.36
C ASP A 393 12.56 7.11 -8.47
N VAL A 394 12.35 8.20 -9.19
CA VAL A 394 13.33 9.27 -9.46
C VAL A 394 12.91 10.53 -8.72
N GLY A 395 13.86 11.21 -8.10
CA GLY A 395 13.56 12.42 -7.33
C GLY A 395 14.79 13.23 -6.96
N TYR A 396 14.61 14.23 -6.13
CA TYR A 396 15.68 15.07 -5.60
C TYR A 396 15.38 15.53 -4.18
N PHE A 397 16.41 15.86 -3.43
CA PHE A 397 16.27 16.53 -2.13
C PHE A 397 16.35 18.04 -2.29
N ARG A 398 15.43 18.77 -1.68
CA ARG A 398 15.55 20.21 -1.45
C ARG A 398 16.56 20.47 -0.32
N ALA A 399 17.14 21.67 -0.24
CA ALA A 399 18.20 22.01 0.71
C ALA A 399 17.82 21.83 2.19
N ASP A 400 16.55 21.89 2.52
CA ASP A 400 15.99 21.68 3.85
C ASP A 400 15.61 20.21 4.14
N GLY A 401 16.01 19.28 3.27
CA GLY A 401 15.90 17.84 3.48
C GLY A 401 14.55 17.22 3.08
N TYR A 402 13.68 17.96 2.37
CA TYR A 402 12.45 17.38 1.82
C TYR A 402 12.73 16.68 0.50
N LEU A 403 12.19 15.47 0.36
CA LEU A 403 12.27 14.66 -0.84
C LEU A 403 11.10 14.98 -1.78
N PHE A 404 11.42 15.19 -3.04
CA PHE A 404 10.46 15.39 -4.13
C PHE A 404 10.59 14.23 -5.11
N ILE A 405 9.50 13.50 -5.34
CA ILE A 405 9.44 12.45 -6.37
C ILE A 405 9.09 13.13 -7.68
N VAL A 406 9.89 12.89 -8.70
CA VAL A 406 9.69 13.43 -10.03
C VAL A 406 8.93 12.45 -10.92
N ASP A 407 9.37 11.17 -10.97
CA ASP A 407 8.70 10.14 -11.78
C ASP A 407 9.21 8.73 -11.40
N ARG A 408 8.76 7.72 -12.16
CA ARG A 408 9.37 6.39 -12.17
C ARG A 408 10.41 6.26 -13.25
N LYS A 409 11.55 5.68 -12.93
CA LYS A 409 12.68 5.47 -13.86
C LYS A 409 12.23 4.79 -15.16
N LYS A 410 11.37 3.79 -15.07
CA LYS A 410 10.82 3.02 -16.21
C LYS A 410 9.74 3.75 -17.03
N ASP A 411 9.12 4.77 -16.46
CA ASP A 411 8.05 5.55 -17.10
C ASP A 411 8.58 6.84 -17.74
N MET A 412 9.86 7.17 -17.48
CA MET A 412 10.55 8.30 -18.07
C MET A 412 10.64 8.16 -19.59
N ILE A 413 10.32 9.21 -20.31
CA ILE A 413 10.37 9.29 -21.78
C ILE A 413 11.76 9.75 -22.20
N ILE A 414 12.42 8.98 -23.06
CA ILE A 414 13.73 9.37 -23.60
C ILE A 414 13.52 9.90 -25.02
N SER A 415 13.42 11.21 -25.15
CA SER A 415 13.19 11.87 -26.42
C SER A 415 14.44 12.68 -26.86
N GLY A 416 15.10 12.25 -27.94
CA GLY A 416 16.29 12.92 -28.46
C GLY A 416 17.44 13.02 -27.45
N GLY A 417 17.58 12.04 -26.55
CA GLY A 417 18.58 12.02 -25.49
C GLY A 417 18.23 12.86 -24.24
N PHE A 418 17.03 13.43 -24.19
CA PHE A 418 16.54 14.13 -23.01
C PHE A 418 15.58 13.27 -22.20
N ASN A 419 15.79 13.26 -20.89
CA ASN A 419 14.89 12.63 -19.93
C ASN A 419 13.69 13.54 -19.68
N ILE A 420 12.49 13.09 -20.08
CA ILE A 420 11.24 13.79 -19.88
C ILE A 420 10.40 13.00 -18.89
N TYR A 421 10.01 13.64 -17.81
CA TYR A 421 9.22 13.02 -16.75
C TYR A 421 7.73 13.18 -17.04
N CYS A 422 7.02 12.07 -17.13
CA CYS A 422 5.57 12.07 -17.42
C CYS A 422 4.78 12.91 -16.42
N SER A 423 5.13 12.82 -15.15
CA SER A 423 4.45 13.55 -14.07
C SER A 423 4.55 15.07 -14.20
N GLU A 424 5.66 15.59 -14.72
CA GLU A 424 5.84 17.04 -14.95
C GLU A 424 4.88 17.56 -16.04
N VAL A 425 4.71 16.76 -17.08
CA VAL A 425 3.77 17.08 -18.16
C VAL A 425 2.32 16.92 -17.71
N GLU A 426 2.03 15.87 -16.94
CA GLU A 426 0.72 15.64 -16.33
C GLU A 426 0.34 16.77 -15.38
N ALA A 427 1.26 17.23 -14.54
CA ALA A 427 1.02 18.34 -13.62
C ALA A 427 0.62 19.62 -14.38
N ALA A 428 1.33 19.96 -15.46
CA ALA A 428 0.98 21.09 -16.30
C ALA A 428 -0.41 20.93 -16.94
N LEU A 429 -0.75 19.72 -17.42
CA LEU A 429 -2.06 19.45 -18.03
C LEU A 429 -3.21 19.49 -17.03
N TYR A 430 -3.00 19.07 -15.77
CA TYR A 430 -4.01 19.17 -14.72
C TYR A 430 -4.37 20.61 -14.33
N GLU A 431 -3.50 21.60 -14.61
CA GLU A 431 -3.83 23.03 -14.43
C GLU A 431 -4.84 23.54 -15.45
N HIS A 432 -5.03 22.82 -16.56
CA HIS A 432 -6.00 23.22 -17.57
C HIS A 432 -7.43 22.91 -17.12
N PRO A 433 -8.37 23.91 -17.14
CA PRO A 433 -9.71 23.74 -16.60
C PRO A 433 -10.55 22.66 -17.30
N GLY A 434 -10.20 22.30 -18.54
CA GLY A 434 -10.88 21.28 -19.33
C GLY A 434 -10.42 19.84 -19.07
N VAL A 435 -9.37 19.61 -18.24
CA VAL A 435 -8.80 18.29 -17.99
C VAL A 435 -9.36 17.71 -16.69
N ALA A 436 -9.98 16.52 -16.77
CA ALA A 436 -10.41 15.76 -15.58
C ALA A 436 -9.32 14.80 -15.14
N GLU A 437 -8.82 13.96 -16.09
CA GLU A 437 -7.73 13.03 -15.86
C GLU A 437 -6.77 13.04 -17.05
N VAL A 438 -5.50 12.71 -16.79
CA VAL A 438 -4.48 12.62 -17.83
C VAL A 438 -3.46 11.53 -17.50
N CYS A 439 -3.01 10.84 -18.53
CA CYS A 439 -1.86 9.94 -18.48
C CYS A 439 -0.92 10.28 -19.62
N VAL A 440 0.34 10.58 -19.29
CA VAL A 440 1.39 10.89 -20.27
C VAL A 440 2.25 9.66 -20.47
N VAL A 441 2.54 9.33 -21.73
CA VAL A 441 3.35 8.18 -22.13
C VAL A 441 4.31 8.53 -23.25
N GLY A 442 5.44 7.81 -23.30
CA GLY A 442 6.32 7.79 -24.47
C GLY A 442 5.74 6.90 -25.55
N VAL A 443 5.63 7.42 -26.76
CA VAL A 443 5.26 6.65 -27.96
C VAL A 443 6.42 6.61 -28.94
N PRO A 444 6.54 5.57 -29.81
CA PRO A 444 7.62 5.49 -30.78
C PRO A 444 7.65 6.71 -31.72
N ASP A 445 8.85 7.26 -31.93
CA ASP A 445 9.10 8.38 -32.86
C ASP A 445 10.37 8.11 -33.66
N GLU A 446 10.29 8.16 -34.99
CA GLU A 446 11.43 7.83 -35.88
C GLU A 446 12.62 8.78 -35.72
N GLN A 447 12.37 10.03 -35.36
CA GLN A 447 13.42 11.06 -35.25
C GLN A 447 14.03 11.12 -33.85
N TRP A 448 13.22 10.93 -32.80
CA TRP A 448 13.60 11.20 -31.42
C TRP A 448 13.66 9.95 -30.53
N GLY A 449 13.36 8.77 -31.10
CA GLY A 449 13.22 7.52 -30.37
C GLY A 449 11.85 7.42 -29.71
N GLU A 450 11.56 8.33 -28.80
CA GLU A 450 10.24 8.48 -28.20
C GLU A 450 9.71 9.92 -28.34
N ALA A 451 8.39 10.07 -28.46
CA ALA A 451 7.68 11.33 -28.40
C ALA A 451 6.72 11.35 -27.21
N VAL A 452 6.53 12.52 -26.63
CA VAL A 452 5.58 12.72 -25.52
C VAL A 452 4.15 12.73 -26.08
N LYS A 453 3.32 11.82 -25.56
CA LYS A 453 1.89 11.75 -25.86
C LYS A 453 1.08 11.90 -24.58
N ALA A 454 0.04 12.74 -24.60
CA ALA A 454 -0.93 12.83 -23.53
C ALA A 454 -2.22 12.10 -23.91
N VAL A 455 -2.77 11.33 -22.99
CA VAL A 455 -4.10 10.69 -23.09
C VAL A 455 -4.99 11.32 -22.03
N VAL A 456 -6.02 12.03 -22.46
CA VAL A 456 -6.80 12.96 -21.63
C VAL A 456 -8.26 12.52 -21.53
N VAL A 457 -8.81 12.56 -20.32
CA VAL A 457 -10.26 12.53 -20.06
C VAL A 457 -10.71 13.97 -19.84
N PRO A 458 -11.57 14.51 -20.73
CA PRO A 458 -12.10 15.86 -20.55
C PRO A 458 -13.05 15.95 -19.34
N ARG A 459 -13.13 17.11 -18.69
CA ARG A 459 -14.18 17.36 -17.70
C ARG A 459 -15.56 17.34 -18.36
N PRO A 460 -16.60 16.91 -17.62
CA PRO A 460 -17.97 16.98 -18.12
C PRO A 460 -18.33 18.40 -18.58
N GLY A 461 -18.79 18.52 -19.83
CA GLY A 461 -19.15 19.80 -20.45
C GLY A 461 -17.97 20.63 -20.99
N ALA A 462 -16.73 20.18 -20.85
CA ALA A 462 -15.57 20.78 -21.49
C ALA A 462 -15.20 20.02 -22.78
N ALA A 463 -14.69 20.73 -23.77
CA ALA A 463 -14.21 20.15 -25.04
C ALA A 463 -12.87 20.83 -25.43
N PRO A 464 -11.80 20.63 -24.64
CA PRO A 464 -10.50 21.17 -25.00
C PRO A 464 -10.02 20.55 -26.31
N THR A 465 -9.34 21.33 -27.12
CA THR A 465 -8.70 20.81 -28.34
C THR A 465 -7.28 20.33 -28.04
N GLU A 466 -6.77 19.45 -28.91
CA GLU A 466 -5.36 19.00 -28.83
C GLU A 466 -4.40 20.19 -28.81
N GLN A 467 -4.60 21.16 -29.71
CA GLN A 467 -3.72 22.34 -29.85
C GLN A 467 -3.74 23.19 -28.56
N GLU A 468 -4.91 23.42 -27.97
CA GLU A 468 -5.02 24.18 -26.70
C GLU A 468 -4.21 23.55 -25.59
N LEU A 469 -4.25 22.22 -25.44
CA LEU A 469 -3.48 21.50 -24.42
C LEU A 469 -1.98 21.52 -24.70
N ILE A 470 -1.58 21.38 -25.97
CA ILE A 470 -0.17 21.50 -26.37
C ILE A 470 0.37 22.91 -26.10
N ASP A 471 -0.40 23.96 -26.45
CA ASP A 471 -0.02 25.34 -26.22
C ASP A 471 0.00 25.69 -24.72
N HIS A 472 -0.93 25.13 -23.94
CA HIS A 472 -0.95 25.27 -22.49
C HIS A 472 0.34 24.72 -21.86
N CYS A 473 0.79 23.54 -22.29
CA CYS A 473 2.06 22.96 -21.86
C CYS A 473 3.27 23.77 -22.36
N ALA A 474 3.23 24.26 -23.61
CA ALA A 474 4.33 25.02 -24.18
C ALA A 474 4.59 26.36 -23.48
N ALA A 475 3.56 26.94 -22.85
CA ALA A 475 3.68 28.15 -22.04
C ALA A 475 4.29 27.93 -20.65
N ARG A 476 4.36 26.67 -20.18
CA ARG A 476 4.76 26.28 -18.81
C ARG A 476 6.01 25.41 -18.76
N LEU A 477 6.26 24.64 -19.80
CA LEU A 477 7.33 23.65 -19.85
C LEU A 477 8.36 23.99 -20.92
N ALA A 478 9.58 23.45 -20.77
CA ALA A 478 10.57 23.52 -21.82
C ALA A 478 10.04 22.87 -23.12
N ARG A 479 10.39 23.47 -24.29
CA ARG A 479 9.86 23.10 -25.60
C ARG A 479 9.86 21.59 -25.90
N MET A 480 10.86 20.85 -25.41
CA MET A 480 11.01 19.41 -25.62
C MET A 480 10.04 18.57 -24.77
N LYS A 481 9.54 19.12 -23.65
CA LYS A 481 8.67 18.42 -22.71
C LYS A 481 7.19 18.49 -23.08
N LYS A 482 6.79 19.41 -23.94
CA LYS A 482 5.39 19.54 -24.34
C LYS A 482 4.92 18.29 -25.10
N PRO A 483 3.67 17.86 -24.97
CA PRO A 483 3.12 16.80 -25.79
C PRO A 483 3.22 17.11 -27.28
N ARG A 484 3.54 16.10 -28.07
CA ARG A 484 3.48 16.20 -29.55
C ARG A 484 2.11 15.84 -30.08
N SER A 485 1.36 15.06 -29.31
CA SER A 485 -0.01 14.69 -29.65
C SER A 485 -0.83 14.46 -28.39
N VAL A 486 -2.15 14.64 -28.51
CA VAL A 486 -3.11 14.41 -27.43
C VAL A 486 -4.25 13.54 -27.97
N ASP A 487 -4.52 12.43 -27.28
CA ASP A 487 -5.70 11.62 -27.53
C ASP A 487 -6.74 11.85 -26.44
N PHE A 488 -8.01 11.86 -26.81
CA PHE A 488 -9.12 12.00 -25.88
C PHE A 488 -9.83 10.66 -25.68
N VAL A 489 -10.06 10.28 -24.43
CA VAL A 489 -10.73 9.05 -24.06
C VAL A 489 -11.84 9.32 -23.05
N ALA A 490 -12.84 8.43 -23.01
CA ALA A 490 -13.92 8.54 -22.03
C ALA A 490 -13.44 8.15 -20.62
N GLN A 491 -12.44 7.27 -20.52
CA GLN A 491 -11.92 6.75 -19.25
C GLN A 491 -10.49 6.23 -19.47
N LEU A 492 -9.61 6.47 -18.50
CA LEU A 492 -8.28 5.85 -18.46
C LEU A 492 -8.36 4.44 -17.85
N PRO A 493 -7.55 3.48 -18.33
CA PRO A 493 -7.47 2.16 -17.71
C PRO A 493 -6.88 2.29 -16.30
N VAL A 494 -7.49 1.59 -15.35
CA VAL A 494 -7.02 1.52 -13.96
C VAL A 494 -6.60 0.09 -13.61
N ASN A 495 -5.57 -0.02 -12.79
CA ASN A 495 -5.17 -1.30 -12.24
C ASN A 495 -6.13 -1.74 -11.10
N ARG A 496 -5.94 -2.96 -10.57
CA ARG A 496 -6.78 -3.53 -9.50
C ARG A 496 -6.76 -2.76 -8.18
N ASN A 497 -5.76 -1.89 -8.01
CA ASN A 497 -5.65 -1.02 -6.84
C ASN A 497 -6.31 0.36 -7.07
N GLY A 498 -7.00 0.55 -8.20
CA GLY A 498 -7.67 1.80 -8.56
C GLY A 498 -6.74 2.91 -9.05
N LYS A 499 -5.48 2.61 -9.41
CA LYS A 499 -4.53 3.57 -9.99
C LYS A 499 -4.54 3.47 -11.51
N ILE A 500 -4.30 4.59 -12.21
CA ILE A 500 -4.11 4.61 -13.67
C ILE A 500 -3.02 3.60 -14.05
N ASP A 501 -3.32 2.69 -14.96
CA ASP A 501 -2.37 1.72 -15.49
C ASP A 501 -1.67 2.29 -16.72
N ARG A 502 -0.60 3.06 -16.49
CA ARG A 502 0.20 3.70 -17.56
C ARG A 502 0.75 2.66 -18.54
N ARG A 503 1.07 1.45 -18.07
CA ARG A 503 1.55 0.37 -18.93
C ARG A 503 0.50 0.00 -19.99
N LEU A 504 -0.75 -0.18 -19.61
CA LEU A 504 -1.84 -0.49 -20.56
C LEU A 504 -2.08 0.66 -21.54
N VAL A 505 -1.99 1.92 -21.07
CA VAL A 505 -2.05 3.09 -21.95
C VAL A 505 -0.90 3.06 -22.97
N ARG A 506 0.33 2.83 -22.52
CA ARG A 506 1.53 2.78 -23.37
C ARG A 506 1.48 1.62 -24.38
N GLU A 507 1.11 0.42 -23.96
CA GLU A 507 1.05 -0.78 -24.81
C GLU A 507 0.16 -0.59 -26.02
N GLY A 508 -0.93 0.17 -25.90
CA GLY A 508 -1.82 0.49 -27.03
C GLY A 508 -1.12 1.19 -28.20
N TYR A 509 -0.04 1.90 -27.95
CA TYR A 509 0.74 2.63 -28.98
C TYR A 509 1.96 1.86 -29.47
N TRP A 510 2.50 0.93 -28.66
CA TRP A 510 3.72 0.19 -28.98
C TRP A 510 3.45 -1.10 -29.77
N THR A 511 2.29 -1.74 -29.60
CA THR A 511 1.92 -2.95 -30.34
C THR A 511 1.67 -2.70 -31.82
N ALA A 512 1.27 -1.48 -32.19
CA ALA A 512 1.03 -1.09 -33.58
C ALA A 512 2.33 -0.77 -34.35
N ALA A 513 3.45 -0.48 -33.68
CA ALA A 513 4.69 -0.01 -34.30
C ALA A 513 5.83 -1.06 -34.36
N GLY A 514 5.61 -2.28 -33.81
CA GLY A 514 6.68 -3.29 -33.69
C GLY A 514 7.74 -2.83 -32.67
N ARG A 515 8.01 -3.68 -31.69
CA ARG A 515 8.94 -3.41 -30.59
C ARG A 515 10.31 -3.00 -31.13
N LEU A 516 10.71 -1.76 -30.96
CA LEU A 516 12.08 -1.30 -31.07
C LEU A 516 12.69 -1.27 -29.67
N VAL A 517 13.44 -2.30 -29.38
CA VAL A 517 14.65 -2.41 -28.56
C VAL A 517 14.64 -1.88 -27.13
N ASN A 518 14.82 -2.85 -26.22
CA ASN A 518 15.47 -2.89 -24.88
C ASN A 518 14.91 -2.13 -23.72
#